data_31835c0516aee65504d795ed34dbb620
#
_entry.id   31835c0516aee65504d795ed34dbb620
#
_cell.length_a   1.000
_cell.length_b   1.000
_cell.length_c   1.000
_cell.angle_alpha   90.00
_cell.angle_beta   90.00
_cell.angle_gamma   90.00
#
_symmetry.space_group_name_H-M   'P 1'
#
loop_
_entity.id
_entity.type
_entity.pdbx_description
1 polymer ?
#
loop_
_entity_poly.entity_id
_entity_poly.type
_entity_poly.pdbx_seq_one_letter_code
_entity_poly.pdbx_strand_id
1 'polypeptide(L)'
;MNSSPSCYIISLSSSFLVWNFKGNAMKRSSSVEDEGAPNRGERGEKTGTLFLVSTPIGNLKDITLRALEVLSRVDSVVAEDPEAARRLLSAYGISKPIISYHEQGERWQKKADKISRILLEGKSLALVSEAGTPGLSDPGYGLVRRCLELHIPLEVAPGPSVILSALVMSGIPANKFVFEGFLPRGRAQRRRTLEGLKKERRTMVFFESPRRLSSTLADMAEILGERRGAVVRELTKAFQEIKRGLLTELRSWAQQSGIKGEVTIVVEGTEECSSAELELRERVRFLMERCSLGPKETIRVIKEETGLPKKLIYEVILRQRSQGATP
;
A
#
# COMPACT_ATOMS: atom_id res chain seq x y z
N MET A 1 38.87 4.24 22.63
CA MET A 1 37.55 3.57 22.75
C MET A 1 37.00 3.39 21.33
N ASN A 2 37.24 2.19 20.77
CA ASN A 2 36.83 1.84 19.40
C ASN A 2 35.45 1.24 19.40
N SER A 3 34.49 1.90 18.76
CA SER A 3 33.17 1.33 18.47
C SER A 3 33.20 0.74 17.05
N SER A 4 33.17 -0.57 16.96
CA SER A 4 33.03 -1.34 15.72
C SER A 4 31.63 -1.18 15.13
N PRO A 5 31.46 -1.05 13.81
CA PRO A 5 30.18 -1.09 13.18
C PRO A 5 29.62 -2.52 13.15
N SER A 6 28.41 -2.69 13.67
CA SER A 6 27.69 -3.98 13.65
C SER A 6 27.24 -4.30 12.23
N CYS A 7 27.74 -5.39 11.66
CA CYS A 7 27.23 -5.98 10.43
C CYS A 7 26.01 -6.86 10.76
N TYR A 8 24.85 -6.56 10.20
CA TYR A 8 23.71 -7.47 10.20
C TYR A 8 23.80 -8.38 8.98
N ILE A 9 23.95 -9.69 9.23
CA ILE A 9 23.92 -10.71 8.19
C ILE A 9 22.49 -11.21 8.08
N ILE A 10 21.82 -10.92 6.97
CA ILE A 10 20.57 -11.60 6.60
C ILE A 10 20.95 -12.74 5.66
N SER A 11 20.84 -13.98 6.16
CA SER A 11 21.06 -15.18 5.38
C SER A 11 19.83 -15.44 4.47
N LEU A 12 20.01 -15.20 3.19
CA LEU A 12 19.19 -15.79 2.15
C LEU A 12 20.12 -16.68 1.33
N SER A 13 19.72 -17.93 1.14
CA SER A 13 20.46 -18.99 0.47
C SER A 13 21.14 -18.52 -0.82
N SER A 14 22.48 -18.75 -0.86
CA SER A 14 23.35 -18.74 -2.04
C SER A 14 23.44 -17.47 -2.90
N SER A 15 23.93 -16.37 -2.36
CA SER A 15 24.79 -15.37 -3.03
C SER A 15 25.07 -14.21 -2.07
N PHE A 16 26.32 -14.04 -1.66
CA PHE A 16 26.74 -12.93 -0.81
C PHE A 16 27.01 -11.68 -1.66
N LEU A 17 26.21 -10.62 -1.47
CA LEU A 17 26.55 -9.26 -1.91
C LEU A 17 27.09 -8.49 -0.69
N VAL A 18 28.39 -8.27 -0.63
CA VAL A 18 29.02 -7.37 0.35
C VAL A 18 28.97 -5.96 -0.21
N TRP A 19 28.25 -5.08 0.45
CA TRP A 19 28.22 -3.66 0.14
C TRP A 19 29.25 -2.89 0.93
N ASN A 20 30.20 -2.25 0.24
CA ASN A 20 31.20 -1.40 0.86
C ASN A 20 30.88 0.07 0.54
N PHE A 21 30.55 0.83 1.59
CA PHE A 21 30.27 2.27 1.51
C PHE A 21 31.58 3.08 1.44
N LYS A 22 32.33 2.99 0.35
CA LYS A 22 33.33 4.01 -0.03
C LYS A 22 33.34 4.06 -1.55
N GLY A 23 32.88 5.21 -2.08
CA GLY A 23 32.71 5.44 -3.51
C GLY A 23 33.94 5.13 -4.33
N ASN A 24 33.93 4.00 -5.02
CA ASN A 24 34.72 3.74 -6.17
C ASN A 24 34.09 2.67 -7.06
N ALA A 25 34.32 2.81 -8.37
CA ALA A 25 33.72 2.06 -9.44
C ALA A 25 33.81 0.54 -9.28
N MET A 26 32.72 -0.13 -9.59
CA MET A 26 32.51 -1.56 -9.59
C MET A 26 33.41 -2.24 -10.65
N LYS A 27 34.39 -3.04 -10.23
CA LYS A 27 35.05 -4.03 -11.11
C LYS A 27 34.17 -5.30 -11.11
N ARG A 28 33.72 -5.71 -12.28
CA ARG A 28 33.03 -7.01 -12.48
C ARG A 28 34.06 -8.13 -12.26
N SER A 29 33.81 -9.02 -11.30
CA SER A 29 34.42 -10.34 -11.29
C SER A 29 33.55 -11.28 -12.10
N SER A 30 34.07 -11.82 -13.17
CA SER A 30 33.50 -12.89 -13.97
C SER A 30 33.54 -14.21 -13.19
N SER A 31 32.46 -14.94 -13.20
CA SER A 31 32.18 -16.30 -12.78
C SER A 31 31.21 -16.43 -11.60
N VAL A 32 29.92 -16.34 -11.91
CA VAL A 32 28.87 -17.11 -11.23
C VAL A 32 28.01 -17.66 -12.33
N GLU A 33 28.08 -18.97 -12.51
CA GLU A 33 27.22 -19.72 -13.40
C GLU A 33 25.77 -19.64 -12.89
N ASP A 34 24.86 -19.32 -13.80
CA ASP A 34 23.44 -19.15 -13.59
C ASP A 34 22.78 -20.54 -13.48
N GLU A 35 22.85 -21.15 -12.30
CA GLU A 35 22.12 -22.37 -12.01
C GLU A 35 20.75 -22.06 -11.44
N GLY A 36 19.68 -22.15 -12.24
CA GLY A 36 18.34 -22.20 -11.70
C GLY A 36 17.24 -21.52 -12.49
N ALA A 37 17.34 -21.44 -13.80
CA ALA A 37 16.15 -21.20 -14.62
C ALA A 37 15.33 -22.49 -14.70
N PRO A 38 13.99 -22.48 -14.45
CA PRO A 38 13.17 -23.66 -14.65
C PRO A 38 13.22 -24.09 -16.11
N ASN A 39 13.49 -25.38 -16.31
CA ASN A 39 13.59 -26.11 -17.57
C ASN A 39 12.48 -25.69 -18.56
N ARG A 40 12.83 -24.95 -19.60
CA ARG A 40 11.94 -24.58 -20.70
C ARG A 40 11.77 -25.79 -21.61
N GLY A 41 10.63 -26.45 -21.45
CA GLY A 41 10.13 -27.43 -22.42
C GLY A 41 10.12 -26.85 -23.83
N GLU A 42 10.44 -27.71 -24.75
CA GLU A 42 10.61 -27.65 -26.20
C GLU A 42 9.87 -26.56 -26.97
N ARG A 43 10.66 -25.84 -27.80
CA ARG A 43 10.33 -25.08 -29.03
C ARG A 43 8.84 -24.78 -29.31
N GLY A 44 8.26 -23.86 -28.57
CA GLY A 44 7.18 -23.00 -28.97
C GLY A 44 7.76 -21.59 -29.19
N GLU A 45 7.17 -20.78 -30.05
CA GLU A 45 7.52 -19.38 -30.26
C GLU A 45 7.72 -18.68 -28.92
N LYS A 46 8.89 -18.04 -28.70
CA LYS A 46 9.25 -17.44 -27.42
C LYS A 46 8.31 -16.27 -27.15
N THR A 47 7.25 -16.50 -26.38
CA THR A 47 6.37 -15.45 -25.88
C THR A 47 7.16 -14.51 -24.98
N GLY A 48 7.02 -13.21 -25.20
CA GLY A 48 7.60 -12.17 -24.34
C GLY A 48 6.91 -12.11 -22.98
N THR A 49 7.45 -11.31 -22.06
CA THR A 49 6.94 -11.14 -20.70
C THR A 49 6.38 -9.73 -20.51
N LEU A 50 5.22 -9.60 -19.85
CA LEU A 50 4.73 -8.32 -19.36
C LEU A 50 5.24 -8.09 -17.94
N PHE A 51 6.06 -7.07 -17.76
CA PHE A 51 6.56 -6.64 -16.46
C PHE A 51 5.66 -5.54 -15.89
N LEU A 52 5.15 -5.75 -14.68
CA LEU A 52 4.43 -4.72 -13.91
C LEU A 52 5.47 -3.99 -13.07
N VAL A 53 5.77 -2.74 -13.42
CA VAL A 53 6.88 -2.00 -12.80
C VAL A 53 6.34 -0.86 -11.96
N SER A 54 6.59 -0.92 -10.65
CA SER A 54 6.25 0.18 -9.74
C SER A 54 7.19 1.37 -9.96
N THR A 55 6.59 2.57 -10.03
CA THR A 55 7.29 3.85 -10.25
C THR A 55 7.34 4.68 -8.98
N PRO A 56 8.22 5.70 -8.90
CA PRO A 56 8.25 6.62 -7.76
C PRO A 56 6.92 7.31 -7.51
N ILE A 57 6.60 7.57 -6.24
CA ILE A 57 5.36 8.25 -5.82
C ILE A 57 5.55 9.75 -5.54
N GLY A 58 6.71 10.29 -5.90
CA GLY A 58 7.02 11.72 -5.70
C GLY A 58 8.52 12.04 -5.71
N ASN A 59 9.36 11.11 -5.27
CA ASN A 59 10.80 11.25 -5.28
C ASN A 59 11.42 10.23 -6.26
N LEU A 60 12.08 10.69 -7.29
CA LEU A 60 12.72 9.80 -8.27
C LEU A 60 13.69 8.80 -7.63
N LYS A 61 14.35 9.16 -6.53
CA LYS A 61 15.30 8.27 -5.82
C LYS A 61 14.64 7.02 -5.21
N ASP A 62 13.32 6.98 -5.13
CA ASP A 62 12.59 5.83 -4.59
C ASP A 62 12.44 4.69 -5.59
N ILE A 63 12.86 4.85 -6.85
CA ILE A 63 12.84 3.76 -7.82
C ILE A 63 13.78 2.64 -7.39
N THR A 64 13.37 1.40 -7.62
CA THR A 64 14.24 0.27 -7.30
C THR A 64 15.24 -0.02 -8.42
N LEU A 65 16.41 -0.55 -8.06
CA LEU A 65 17.42 -0.98 -9.04
C LEU A 65 16.85 -1.99 -10.03
N ARG A 66 16.01 -2.92 -9.55
CA ARG A 66 15.35 -3.91 -10.40
C ARG A 66 14.37 -3.27 -11.38
N ALA A 67 13.65 -2.23 -10.97
CA ALA A 67 12.78 -1.49 -11.89
C ALA A 67 13.58 -0.84 -13.03
N LEU A 68 14.72 -0.21 -12.73
CA LEU A 68 15.61 0.37 -13.74
C LEU A 68 16.19 -0.71 -14.68
N GLU A 69 16.58 -1.84 -14.14
CA GLU A 69 17.08 -2.97 -14.90
C GLU A 69 16.02 -3.51 -15.89
N VAL A 70 14.79 -3.72 -15.44
CA VAL A 70 13.66 -4.15 -16.27
C VAL A 70 13.38 -3.11 -17.35
N LEU A 71 13.22 -1.83 -16.99
CA LEU A 71 12.94 -0.74 -17.94
C LEU A 71 14.03 -0.59 -19.01
N SER A 72 15.28 -0.92 -18.66
CA SER A 72 16.40 -0.89 -19.63
C SER A 72 16.37 -2.08 -20.60
N ARG A 73 15.82 -3.23 -20.22
CA ARG A 73 15.83 -4.47 -21.02
C ARG A 73 14.62 -4.67 -21.91
N VAL A 74 13.43 -4.17 -21.51
CA VAL A 74 12.20 -4.36 -22.29
C VAL A 74 12.25 -3.68 -23.66
N ASP A 75 11.46 -4.18 -24.61
CA ASP A 75 11.37 -3.63 -25.96
C ASP A 75 10.58 -2.31 -26.00
N SER A 76 9.55 -2.18 -25.15
CA SER A 76 8.73 -0.96 -25.08
C SER A 76 8.12 -0.82 -23.67
N VAL A 77 7.72 0.41 -23.35
CA VAL A 77 6.99 0.73 -22.11
C VAL A 77 5.53 1.04 -22.43
N VAL A 78 4.62 0.44 -21.69
CA VAL A 78 3.18 0.71 -21.75
C VAL A 78 2.82 1.65 -20.60
N ALA A 79 2.21 2.78 -20.90
CA ALA A 79 1.89 3.80 -19.90
C ALA A 79 0.55 4.49 -20.19
N GLU A 80 -0.12 4.95 -19.14
CA GLU A 80 -1.32 5.77 -19.26
C GLU A 80 -0.95 7.17 -19.79
N ASP A 81 0.01 7.83 -19.15
CA ASP A 81 0.57 9.10 -19.61
C ASP A 81 1.96 8.88 -20.24
N PRO A 82 2.05 8.93 -21.59
CA PRO A 82 3.34 8.78 -22.29
C PRO A 82 4.35 9.88 -21.95
N GLU A 83 3.90 11.09 -21.61
CA GLU A 83 4.79 12.20 -21.27
C GLU A 83 5.41 12.00 -19.88
N ALA A 84 4.60 11.58 -18.89
CA ALA A 84 5.09 11.23 -17.56
C ALA A 84 6.08 10.07 -17.63
N ALA A 85 5.76 9.02 -18.39
CA ALA A 85 6.67 7.90 -18.62
C ALA A 85 7.98 8.32 -19.30
N ARG A 86 7.91 9.22 -20.31
CA ARG A 86 9.11 9.75 -20.97
C ARG A 86 9.98 10.54 -20.01
N ARG A 87 9.39 11.41 -19.17
CA ARG A 87 10.12 12.16 -18.14
C ARG A 87 10.82 11.22 -17.15
N LEU A 88 10.11 10.18 -16.70
CA LEU A 88 10.67 9.17 -15.81
C LEU A 88 11.88 8.48 -16.43
N LEU A 89 11.71 7.91 -17.64
CA LEU A 89 12.79 7.19 -18.33
C LEU A 89 14.00 8.08 -18.59
N SER A 90 13.77 9.31 -19.06
CA SER A 90 14.83 10.29 -19.35
C SER A 90 15.63 10.66 -18.09
N ALA A 91 15.00 10.73 -16.92
CA ALA A 91 15.68 11.03 -15.66
C ALA A 91 16.76 9.97 -15.29
N TYR A 92 16.63 8.76 -15.86
CA TYR A 92 17.58 7.65 -15.64
C TYR A 92 18.39 7.30 -16.91
N GLY A 93 18.34 8.15 -17.94
CA GLY A 93 19.07 7.90 -19.19
C GLY A 93 18.55 6.72 -20.02
N ILE A 94 17.29 6.31 -19.78
CA ILE A 94 16.64 5.21 -20.50
C ILE A 94 15.83 5.79 -21.65
N SER A 95 16.01 5.24 -22.87
CA SER A 95 15.23 5.60 -24.06
C SER A 95 14.53 4.36 -24.60
N LYS A 96 13.18 4.34 -24.54
CA LYS A 96 12.34 3.24 -25.02
C LYS A 96 11.11 3.76 -25.75
N PRO A 97 10.60 3.03 -26.75
CA PRO A 97 9.29 3.29 -27.33
C PRO A 97 8.20 3.21 -26.25
N ILE A 98 7.24 4.15 -26.30
CA ILE A 98 6.14 4.18 -25.32
C ILE A 98 4.83 3.92 -26.06
N ILE A 99 4.04 2.99 -25.52
CA ILE A 99 2.71 2.61 -26.00
C ILE A 99 1.67 3.18 -25.03
N SER A 100 0.82 4.10 -25.51
CA SER A 100 -0.25 4.66 -24.68
C SER A 100 -1.36 3.64 -24.44
N TYR A 101 -1.73 3.44 -23.18
CA TYR A 101 -2.77 2.53 -22.74
C TYR A 101 -3.67 3.15 -21.68
N HIS A 102 -4.96 3.24 -21.97
CA HIS A 102 -5.99 3.73 -21.04
C HIS A 102 -7.11 2.69 -20.97
N GLU A 103 -7.64 2.41 -19.82
CA GLU A 103 -8.75 1.47 -19.59
C GLU A 103 -10.13 2.16 -19.55
N GLN A 104 -10.25 3.33 -20.14
CA GLN A 104 -11.52 4.06 -20.24
C GLN A 104 -12.14 3.99 -21.64
N GLY A 105 -13.48 3.87 -21.69
CA GLY A 105 -14.24 3.84 -22.94
C GLY A 105 -14.20 2.46 -23.63
N GLU A 106 -14.89 2.34 -24.78
CA GLU A 106 -15.12 1.04 -25.47
C GLU A 106 -13.90 0.49 -26.24
N ARG A 107 -12.81 1.22 -26.32
CA ARG A 107 -11.65 0.85 -27.19
C ARG A 107 -10.48 0.25 -26.43
N TRP A 108 -10.54 0.16 -25.12
CA TRP A 108 -9.41 -0.33 -24.34
C TRP A 108 -9.09 -1.82 -24.63
N GLN A 109 -10.12 -2.66 -24.89
CA GLN A 109 -9.92 -4.06 -25.24
C GLN A 109 -9.09 -4.22 -26.53
N LYS A 110 -9.38 -3.40 -27.57
CA LYS A 110 -8.60 -3.41 -28.81
C LYS A 110 -7.13 -3.03 -28.58
N LYS A 111 -6.88 -2.10 -27.66
CA LYS A 111 -5.51 -1.74 -27.27
C LYS A 111 -4.83 -2.88 -26.49
N ALA A 112 -5.53 -3.51 -25.54
CA ALA A 112 -5.03 -4.68 -24.81
C ALA A 112 -4.69 -5.82 -25.77
N ASP A 113 -5.57 -6.13 -26.75
CA ASP A 113 -5.31 -7.13 -27.78
C ASP A 113 -4.08 -6.80 -28.63
N LYS A 114 -3.90 -5.51 -29.01
CA LYS A 114 -2.70 -5.09 -29.75
C LYS A 114 -1.42 -5.31 -28.92
N ILE A 115 -1.43 -4.94 -27.66
CA ILE A 115 -0.30 -5.10 -26.74
C ILE A 115 -0.01 -6.60 -26.53
N SER A 116 -1.05 -7.41 -26.35
CA SER A 116 -0.92 -8.86 -26.20
C SER A 116 -0.31 -9.53 -27.42
N ARG A 117 -0.63 -9.07 -28.66
CA ARG A 117 0.01 -9.59 -29.87
C ARG A 117 1.51 -9.31 -29.89
N ILE A 118 1.94 -8.12 -29.49
CA ILE A 118 3.36 -7.77 -29.40
C ILE A 118 4.08 -8.71 -28.42
N LEU A 119 3.44 -9.06 -27.30
CA LEU A 119 3.99 -10.01 -26.33
C LEU A 119 4.04 -11.44 -26.90
N LEU A 120 2.99 -11.86 -27.63
CA LEU A 120 2.96 -13.18 -28.31
C LEU A 120 4.01 -13.29 -29.43
N GLU A 121 4.40 -12.17 -30.06
CA GLU A 121 5.51 -12.08 -31.02
C GLU A 121 6.91 -12.18 -30.35
N GLY A 122 6.97 -12.41 -29.03
CA GLY A 122 8.22 -12.60 -28.30
C GLY A 122 8.84 -11.34 -27.71
N LYS A 123 8.22 -10.16 -27.88
CA LYS A 123 8.70 -8.89 -27.32
C LYS A 123 8.27 -8.75 -25.87
N SER A 124 9.16 -8.30 -25.00
CA SER A 124 8.85 -8.03 -23.60
C SER A 124 8.50 -6.57 -23.37
N LEU A 125 7.49 -6.31 -22.56
CA LEU A 125 6.97 -4.97 -22.30
C LEU A 125 6.94 -4.69 -20.80
N ALA A 126 7.10 -3.41 -20.43
CA ALA A 126 6.89 -2.95 -19.05
C ALA A 126 5.64 -2.09 -18.97
N LEU A 127 4.68 -2.45 -18.11
CA LEU A 127 3.55 -1.61 -17.75
C LEU A 127 3.94 -0.75 -16.55
N VAL A 128 3.78 0.56 -16.68
CA VAL A 128 4.03 1.55 -15.62
C VAL A 128 2.78 2.39 -15.40
N SER A 129 2.55 2.80 -14.16
CA SER A 129 1.60 3.86 -13.79
C SER A 129 2.30 5.21 -13.69
N GLU A 130 1.53 6.28 -13.54
CA GLU A 130 2.09 7.61 -13.29
C GLU A 130 2.86 7.64 -11.96
N ALA A 131 2.32 6.99 -10.92
CA ALA A 131 2.95 6.90 -9.61
C ALA A 131 2.58 5.59 -8.89
N GLY A 132 3.55 4.89 -8.34
CA GLY A 132 3.33 3.65 -7.58
C GLY A 132 3.15 2.42 -8.44
N THR A 133 2.27 1.52 -8.04
CA THR A 133 2.10 0.19 -8.65
C THR A 133 0.96 0.21 -9.68
N PRO A 134 1.21 -0.16 -10.94
CA PRO A 134 0.18 -0.18 -11.98
C PRO A 134 -0.94 -1.18 -11.64
N GLY A 135 -2.19 -0.83 -12.02
CA GLY A 135 -3.39 -1.63 -11.75
C GLY A 135 -4.02 -1.42 -10.36
N LEU A 136 -3.46 -0.55 -9.50
CA LEU A 136 -4.04 -0.15 -8.21
C LEU A 136 -4.58 1.28 -8.30
N SER A 137 -5.85 1.46 -8.60
CA SER A 137 -6.51 2.74 -8.92
C SER A 137 -6.02 3.39 -10.21
N ASP A 138 -5.15 2.71 -10.94
CA ASP A 138 -4.59 3.07 -12.24
C ASP A 138 -4.97 2.01 -13.28
N PRO A 139 -4.89 2.32 -14.59
CA PRO A 139 -5.06 1.33 -15.64
C PRO A 139 -4.05 0.19 -15.53
N GLY A 140 -4.46 -1.00 -15.98
CA GLY A 140 -3.57 -2.18 -16.01
C GLY A 140 -4.28 -3.50 -15.71
N TYR A 141 -5.37 -3.46 -14.95
CA TYR A 141 -6.13 -4.67 -14.59
C TYR A 141 -6.61 -5.45 -15.82
N GLY A 142 -7.19 -4.77 -16.81
CA GLY A 142 -7.71 -5.40 -18.01
C GLY A 142 -6.59 -6.00 -18.87
N LEU A 143 -5.43 -5.31 -18.98
CA LEU A 143 -4.28 -5.85 -19.69
C LEU A 143 -3.68 -7.07 -18.99
N VAL A 144 -3.53 -7.02 -17.66
CA VAL A 144 -3.08 -8.16 -16.85
C VAL A 144 -4.00 -9.35 -17.04
N ARG A 145 -5.31 -9.15 -16.93
CA ARG A 145 -6.31 -10.18 -17.13
C ARG A 145 -6.21 -10.79 -18.54
N ARG A 146 -6.05 -9.94 -19.57
CA ARG A 146 -5.90 -10.40 -20.96
C ARG A 146 -4.63 -11.23 -21.15
N CYS A 147 -3.54 -10.85 -20.54
CA CYS A 147 -2.31 -11.64 -20.56
C CYS A 147 -2.48 -13.01 -19.89
N LEU A 148 -3.18 -13.08 -18.77
CA LEU A 148 -3.49 -14.35 -18.09
C LEU A 148 -4.37 -15.27 -18.97
N GLU A 149 -5.38 -14.73 -19.63
CA GLU A 149 -6.24 -15.47 -20.57
C GLU A 149 -5.45 -16.06 -21.75
N LEU A 150 -4.40 -15.38 -22.18
CA LEU A 150 -3.51 -15.80 -23.29
C LEU A 150 -2.26 -16.55 -22.83
N HIS A 151 -2.15 -16.88 -21.53
CA HIS A 151 -0.98 -17.54 -20.94
C HIS A 151 0.35 -16.79 -21.16
N ILE A 152 0.29 -15.46 -21.31
CA ILE A 152 1.48 -14.62 -21.44
C ILE A 152 2.14 -14.49 -20.07
N PRO A 153 3.46 -14.71 -19.93
CA PRO A 153 4.19 -14.58 -18.68
C PRO A 153 4.07 -13.18 -18.08
N LEU A 154 3.81 -13.12 -16.76
CA LEU A 154 3.75 -11.89 -15.99
C LEU A 154 4.85 -11.90 -14.94
N GLU A 155 5.53 -10.77 -14.79
CA GLU A 155 6.47 -10.53 -13.70
C GLU A 155 6.19 -9.19 -13.05
N VAL A 156 6.55 -9.04 -11.76
CA VAL A 156 6.42 -7.78 -11.05
C VAL A 156 7.78 -7.29 -10.59
N ALA A 157 8.10 -6.02 -10.86
CA ALA A 157 9.16 -5.29 -10.19
C ALA A 157 8.53 -4.42 -9.09
N PRO A 158 8.49 -4.91 -7.82
CA PRO A 158 7.86 -4.20 -6.73
C PRO A 158 8.63 -2.91 -6.40
N GLY A 159 7.94 -1.97 -5.79
CA GLY A 159 8.54 -0.68 -5.47
C GLY A 159 7.68 0.19 -4.56
N PRO A 160 7.78 1.52 -4.67
CA PRO A 160 7.08 2.46 -3.83
C PRO A 160 5.57 2.27 -3.86
N SER A 161 4.93 2.51 -2.71
CA SER A 161 3.48 2.46 -2.56
C SER A 161 3.02 3.54 -1.61
N VAL A 162 2.17 4.45 -2.09
CA VAL A 162 1.55 5.48 -1.27
C VAL A 162 0.66 4.89 -0.19
N ILE A 163 -0.02 3.77 -0.47
CA ILE A 163 -0.92 3.08 0.47
C ILE A 163 -0.14 2.60 1.69
N LEU A 164 0.93 1.83 1.47
CA LEU A 164 1.75 1.28 2.56
C LEU A 164 2.49 2.37 3.32
N SER A 165 3.04 3.36 2.60
CA SER A 165 3.74 4.49 3.20
C SER A 165 2.80 5.34 4.07
N ALA A 166 1.61 5.67 3.59
CA ALA A 166 0.61 6.40 4.36
C ALA A 166 0.15 5.62 5.60
N LEU A 167 -0.07 4.31 5.46
CA LEU A 167 -0.45 3.42 6.54
C LEU A 167 0.58 3.43 7.68
N VAL A 168 1.85 3.18 7.36
CA VAL A 168 2.93 3.17 8.35
C VAL A 168 3.09 4.55 9.00
N MET A 169 3.05 5.62 8.18
CA MET A 169 3.20 6.98 8.65
C MET A 169 1.99 7.49 9.45
N SER A 170 0.81 6.88 9.32
CA SER A 170 -0.39 7.29 10.07
C SER A 170 -0.27 7.06 11.58
N GLY A 171 0.48 6.02 11.99
CA GLY A 171 0.52 5.56 13.38
C GLY A 171 -0.75 4.81 13.81
N ILE A 172 -1.64 4.47 12.87
CA ILE A 172 -2.85 3.66 13.10
C ILE A 172 -2.49 2.18 12.87
N PRO A 173 -3.11 1.21 13.58
CA PRO A 173 -2.82 -0.21 13.40
C PRO A 173 -2.88 -0.65 11.94
N ALA A 174 -1.79 -1.19 11.40
CA ALA A 174 -1.64 -1.54 9.99
C ALA A 174 -1.63 -3.04 9.68
N ASN A 175 -1.81 -3.89 10.70
CA ASN A 175 -1.78 -5.36 10.58
C ASN A 175 -2.94 -5.93 9.75
N LYS A 176 -4.07 -5.21 9.70
CA LYS A 176 -5.22 -5.51 8.85
C LYS A 176 -5.80 -4.20 8.35
N PHE A 177 -5.90 -4.04 7.05
CA PHE A 177 -6.48 -2.84 6.45
C PHE A 177 -7.31 -3.17 5.21
N VAL A 178 -8.12 -2.22 4.79
CA VAL A 178 -8.85 -2.21 3.52
C VAL A 178 -8.46 -0.96 2.74
N PHE A 179 -8.30 -1.11 1.44
CA PHE A 179 -8.05 -0.02 0.52
C PHE A 179 -9.32 0.23 -0.29
N GLU A 180 -9.92 1.39 -0.12
CA GLU A 180 -11.18 1.79 -0.74
C GLU A 180 -11.00 2.67 -1.99
N GLY A 181 -9.76 3.12 -2.26
CA GLY A 181 -9.49 4.03 -3.37
C GLY A 181 -10.19 5.37 -3.23
N PHE A 182 -10.66 5.94 -4.35
CA PHE A 182 -11.40 7.20 -4.34
C PHE A 182 -12.88 6.97 -4.04
N LEU A 183 -13.38 7.69 -3.05
CA LEU A 183 -14.83 7.71 -2.79
C LEU A 183 -15.60 8.38 -3.95
N PRO A 184 -16.86 7.97 -4.18
CA PRO A 184 -17.70 8.54 -5.22
C PRO A 184 -17.76 10.08 -5.17
N ARG A 185 -17.79 10.74 -6.34
CA ARG A 185 -17.82 12.20 -6.43
C ARG A 185 -19.12 12.78 -5.90
N GLY A 186 -20.27 12.13 -6.20
CA GLY A 186 -21.58 12.53 -5.72
C GLY A 186 -21.74 12.33 -4.23
N ARG A 187 -22.18 13.36 -3.49
CA ARG A 187 -22.31 13.33 -2.03
C ARG A 187 -23.20 12.18 -1.55
N ALA A 188 -24.35 11.98 -2.17
CA ALA A 188 -25.28 10.93 -1.78
C ALA A 188 -24.67 9.52 -1.90
N GLN A 189 -23.94 9.26 -3.00
CA GLN A 189 -23.30 7.97 -3.23
C GLN A 189 -22.11 7.79 -2.29
N ARG A 190 -21.30 8.84 -2.05
CA ARG A 190 -20.19 8.84 -1.08
C ARG A 190 -20.71 8.48 0.31
N ARG A 191 -21.78 9.09 0.76
CA ARG A 191 -22.42 8.79 2.06
C ARG A 191 -22.90 7.35 2.14
N ARG A 192 -23.52 6.82 1.09
CA ARG A 192 -23.94 5.40 1.03
C ARG A 192 -22.75 4.46 1.16
N THR A 193 -21.62 4.75 0.47
CA THR A 193 -20.39 3.97 0.60
C THR A 193 -19.88 4.02 2.04
N LEU A 194 -19.81 5.19 2.65
CA LEU A 194 -19.38 5.35 4.05
C LEU A 194 -20.31 4.65 5.05
N GLU A 195 -21.63 4.63 4.83
CA GLU A 195 -22.57 3.86 5.67
C GLU A 195 -22.25 2.35 5.61
N GLY A 196 -21.89 1.83 4.43
CA GLY A 196 -21.43 0.43 4.30
C GLY A 196 -20.14 0.13 5.08
N LEU A 197 -19.30 1.14 5.31
CA LEU A 197 -18.04 1.03 6.04
C LEU A 197 -18.16 1.35 7.54
N LYS A 198 -19.35 1.72 8.01
CA LYS A 198 -19.58 2.12 9.42
C LYS A 198 -19.15 1.04 10.42
N LYS A 199 -19.30 -0.23 10.06
CA LYS A 199 -18.91 -1.38 10.89
C LYS A 199 -17.56 -1.98 10.54
N GLU A 200 -16.80 -1.36 9.63
CA GLU A 200 -15.47 -1.86 9.27
C GLU A 200 -14.51 -1.75 10.45
N ARG A 201 -13.93 -2.88 10.82
CA ARG A 201 -13.02 -3.02 11.99
C ARG A 201 -11.55 -2.84 11.61
N ARG A 202 -11.21 -3.01 10.33
CA ARG A 202 -9.85 -2.84 9.82
C ARG A 202 -9.58 -1.37 9.56
N THR A 203 -8.33 -0.98 9.61
CA THR A 203 -7.90 0.34 9.16
C THR A 203 -8.27 0.54 7.69
N MET A 204 -8.85 1.68 7.37
CA MET A 204 -9.31 2.01 6.02
C MET A 204 -8.37 3.04 5.39
N VAL A 205 -8.02 2.87 4.12
CA VAL A 205 -7.19 3.80 3.35
C VAL A 205 -7.98 4.29 2.15
N PHE A 206 -8.02 5.61 1.97
CA PHE A 206 -8.72 6.27 0.87
C PHE A 206 -7.78 7.22 0.15
N PHE A 207 -7.96 7.33 -1.16
CA PHE A 207 -7.43 8.45 -1.93
C PHE A 207 -8.46 9.58 -1.98
N GLU A 208 -8.00 10.82 -1.96
CA GLU A 208 -8.90 11.95 -2.10
C GLU A 208 -8.23 13.14 -2.79
N SER A 209 -9.03 13.92 -3.49
CA SER A 209 -8.56 15.18 -4.05
C SER A 209 -8.56 16.29 -3.01
N PRO A 210 -7.60 17.22 -3.06
CA PRO A 210 -7.51 18.34 -2.11
C PRO A 210 -8.80 19.15 -2.02
N ARG A 211 -9.45 19.37 -3.18
CA ARG A 211 -10.70 20.15 -3.27
C ARG A 211 -11.88 19.52 -2.54
N ARG A 212 -11.88 18.21 -2.40
CA ARG A 212 -12.96 17.44 -1.77
C ARG A 212 -12.68 17.08 -0.33
N LEU A 213 -11.41 17.16 0.10
CA LEU A 213 -10.93 16.66 1.40
C LEU A 213 -11.81 17.10 2.58
N SER A 214 -12.06 18.40 2.72
CA SER A 214 -12.87 18.93 3.83
C SER A 214 -14.30 18.36 3.83
N SER A 215 -14.95 18.28 2.66
CA SER A 215 -16.31 17.72 2.54
C SER A 215 -16.33 16.21 2.79
N THR A 216 -15.30 15.50 2.38
CA THR A 216 -15.18 14.05 2.61
C THR A 216 -14.93 13.75 4.08
N LEU A 217 -14.05 14.49 4.75
CA LEU A 217 -13.82 14.37 6.20
C LEU A 217 -15.07 14.72 7.02
N ALA A 218 -15.89 15.67 6.54
CA ALA A 218 -17.16 15.99 7.17
C ALA A 218 -18.15 14.81 7.11
N ASP A 219 -18.31 14.20 5.92
CA ASP A 219 -19.17 13.03 5.77
C ASP A 219 -18.61 11.82 6.55
N MET A 220 -17.28 11.64 6.59
CA MET A 220 -16.63 10.60 7.40
C MET A 220 -16.91 10.79 8.90
N ALA A 221 -16.70 11.98 9.45
CA ALA A 221 -16.96 12.26 10.86
C ALA A 221 -18.43 12.03 11.24
N GLU A 222 -19.35 12.46 10.39
CA GLU A 222 -20.80 12.30 10.63
C GLU A 222 -21.23 10.82 10.62
N ILE A 223 -20.70 10.02 9.68
CA ILE A 223 -21.18 8.65 9.44
C ILE A 223 -20.38 7.62 10.22
N LEU A 224 -19.04 7.72 10.20
CA LEU A 224 -18.18 6.77 10.89
C LEU A 224 -18.05 7.08 12.39
N GLY A 225 -18.40 8.30 12.80
CA GLY A 225 -18.22 8.80 14.17
C GLY A 225 -16.79 9.31 14.43
N GLU A 226 -16.52 9.60 15.69
CA GLU A 226 -15.23 10.12 16.14
C GLU A 226 -14.17 9.01 16.14
N ARG A 227 -13.56 8.80 14.97
CA ARG A 227 -12.43 7.88 14.80
C ARG A 227 -11.13 8.64 14.66
N ARG A 228 -10.06 8.02 15.10
CA ARG A 228 -8.71 8.48 14.81
C ARG A 228 -8.43 8.36 13.32
N GLY A 229 -7.76 9.35 12.77
CA GLY A 229 -7.37 9.37 11.37
C GLY A 229 -6.04 10.05 11.15
N ALA A 230 -5.55 9.93 9.95
CA ALA A 230 -4.42 10.70 9.44
C ALA A 230 -4.70 11.14 8.00
N VAL A 231 -4.34 12.38 7.71
CA VAL A 231 -4.28 12.90 6.34
C VAL A 231 -2.81 13.03 5.97
N VAL A 232 -2.41 12.30 4.95
CA VAL A 232 -1.05 12.28 4.42
C VAL A 232 -1.06 12.99 3.08
N ARG A 233 -0.21 13.99 2.91
CA ARG A 233 -0.17 14.84 1.73
C ARG A 233 1.24 14.85 1.14
N GLU A 234 1.33 14.82 -0.21
CA GLU A 234 2.57 14.99 -0.97
C GLU A 234 3.71 14.07 -0.46
N LEU A 235 3.41 12.79 -0.21
CA LEU A 235 4.39 11.80 0.26
C LEU A 235 5.64 11.80 -0.62
N THR A 236 6.80 11.72 0.02
CA THR A 236 8.14 11.73 -0.57
C THR A 236 8.53 13.01 -1.34
N LYS A 237 7.62 13.98 -1.47
CA LYS A 237 7.85 15.27 -2.13
C LYS A 237 8.34 16.34 -1.12
N ALA A 238 8.80 17.47 -1.62
CA ALA A 238 9.35 18.56 -0.80
C ALA A 238 8.34 19.15 0.22
N PHE A 239 7.04 19.07 -0.09
CA PHE A 239 5.97 19.59 0.76
C PHE A 239 5.18 18.47 1.45
N GLN A 240 5.85 17.36 1.75
CA GLN A 240 5.23 16.27 2.53
C GLN A 240 4.73 16.77 3.86
N GLU A 241 3.47 16.46 4.15
CA GLU A 241 2.82 16.81 5.41
C GLU A 241 1.94 15.68 5.90
N ILE A 242 1.90 15.49 7.22
CA ILE A 242 1.05 14.48 7.85
C ILE A 242 0.34 15.13 9.04
N LYS A 243 -0.99 15.16 8.96
CA LYS A 243 -1.86 15.60 10.05
C LYS A 243 -2.58 14.39 10.65
N ARG A 244 -2.46 14.22 11.96
CA ARG A 244 -3.13 13.16 12.72
C ARG A 244 -4.10 13.78 13.72
N GLY A 245 -5.18 13.08 14.06
CA GLY A 245 -6.18 13.53 15.02
C GLY A 245 -7.51 12.81 14.84
N LEU A 246 -8.55 13.29 15.49
CA LEU A 246 -9.91 12.84 15.27
C LEU A 246 -10.44 13.37 13.93
N LEU A 247 -11.41 12.69 13.34
CA LEU A 247 -11.96 13.09 12.03
C LEU A 247 -12.51 14.53 12.04
N THR A 248 -13.08 15.00 13.16
CA THR A 248 -13.55 16.39 13.34
C THR A 248 -12.40 17.39 13.36
N GLU A 249 -11.28 17.05 14.00
CA GLU A 249 -10.07 17.90 14.03
C GLU A 249 -9.43 17.98 12.65
N LEU A 250 -9.33 16.85 11.95
CA LEU A 250 -8.82 16.79 10.57
C LEU A 250 -9.69 17.60 9.62
N ARG A 251 -11.02 17.55 9.77
CA ARG A 251 -11.95 18.40 9.02
C ARG A 251 -11.66 19.88 9.25
N SER A 252 -11.57 20.29 10.53
CA SER A 252 -11.33 21.69 10.89
C SER A 252 -10.00 22.20 10.33
N TRP A 253 -8.94 21.40 10.41
CA TRP A 253 -7.66 21.69 9.79
C TRP A 253 -7.77 21.81 8.27
N ALA A 254 -8.48 20.89 7.60
CA ALA A 254 -8.65 20.89 6.14
C ALA A 254 -9.45 22.10 5.64
N GLN A 255 -10.31 22.70 6.47
CA GLN A 255 -11.05 23.93 6.15
C GLN A 255 -10.17 25.19 6.19
N GLN A 256 -9.21 25.23 7.12
CA GLN A 256 -8.34 26.38 7.32
C GLN A 256 -7.14 26.41 6.38
N SER A 257 -6.72 25.27 5.90
CA SER A 257 -5.53 25.09 5.08
C SER A 257 -5.90 25.05 3.59
N GLY A 258 -5.29 25.91 2.78
CA GLY A 258 -5.39 25.85 1.31
C GLY A 258 -4.68 24.60 0.76
N ILE A 259 -5.22 23.43 1.02
CA ILE A 259 -4.59 22.13 0.72
C ILE A 259 -4.46 21.93 -0.79
N LYS A 260 -3.24 21.57 -1.21
CA LYS A 260 -2.89 21.25 -2.61
C LYS A 260 -2.13 19.92 -2.67
N GLY A 261 -2.06 19.34 -3.85
CA GLY A 261 -1.30 18.12 -4.11
C GLY A 261 -2.12 16.86 -3.86
N GLU A 262 -1.46 15.73 -3.81
CA GLU A 262 -2.07 14.41 -3.63
C GLU A 262 -2.33 14.12 -2.16
N VAL A 263 -3.49 13.53 -1.86
CA VAL A 263 -3.93 13.29 -0.49
C VAL A 263 -4.35 11.84 -0.31
N THR A 264 -3.86 11.25 0.77
CA THR A 264 -4.28 9.93 1.25
C THR A 264 -4.85 10.08 2.65
N ILE A 265 -6.03 9.53 2.90
CA ILE A 265 -6.68 9.51 4.21
C ILE A 265 -6.56 8.10 4.77
N VAL A 266 -6.11 7.99 6.01
CA VAL A 266 -6.11 6.74 6.77
C VAL A 266 -7.05 6.91 7.94
N VAL A 267 -8.00 6.00 8.12
CA VAL A 267 -9.00 6.04 9.19
C VAL A 267 -8.98 4.74 9.96
N GLU A 268 -8.95 4.84 11.27
CA GLU A 268 -9.03 3.69 12.17
C GLU A 268 -10.37 2.95 11.99
N GLY A 269 -10.33 1.61 12.04
CA GLY A 269 -11.53 0.79 12.04
C GLY A 269 -12.38 1.01 13.31
N THR A 270 -13.63 0.55 13.27
CA THR A 270 -14.46 0.60 14.48
C THR A 270 -13.96 -0.41 15.51
N GLU A 271 -14.00 -0.02 16.76
CA GLU A 271 -13.89 -0.92 17.89
C GLU A 271 -15.25 -1.51 18.30
N GLU A 272 -16.28 -1.46 17.41
CA GLU A 272 -17.56 -2.09 17.77
C GLU A 272 -17.31 -3.51 18.31
N CYS A 273 -17.31 -3.59 19.62
CA CYS A 273 -17.35 -4.84 20.34
C CYS A 273 -18.63 -5.55 19.97
N SER A 274 -18.59 -6.85 19.69
CA SER A 274 -19.80 -7.66 19.78
C SER A 274 -20.42 -7.44 21.17
N SER A 275 -21.72 -7.61 21.32
CA SER A 275 -22.35 -7.50 22.66
C SER A 275 -21.57 -8.33 23.71
N ALA A 276 -21.09 -9.52 23.34
CA ALA A 276 -20.26 -10.37 24.16
C ALA A 276 -18.87 -9.74 24.49
N GLU A 277 -18.27 -8.98 23.58
CA GLU A 277 -17.00 -8.28 23.85
C GLU A 277 -17.22 -7.03 24.71
N LEU A 278 -18.38 -6.38 24.57
CA LEU A 278 -18.78 -5.26 25.43
C LEU A 278 -19.01 -5.75 26.85
N GLU A 279 -19.77 -6.82 27.03
CA GLU A 279 -20.00 -7.49 28.31
C GLU A 279 -18.68 -7.93 28.96
N LEU A 280 -17.76 -8.50 28.16
CA LEU A 280 -16.44 -8.86 28.64
C LEU A 280 -15.64 -7.64 29.10
N ARG A 281 -15.67 -6.53 28.37
CA ARG A 281 -14.99 -5.27 28.75
C ARG A 281 -15.58 -4.70 30.04
N GLU A 282 -16.89 -4.66 30.17
CA GLU A 282 -17.57 -4.21 31.38
C GLU A 282 -17.24 -5.12 32.57
N ARG A 283 -17.20 -6.44 32.35
CA ARG A 283 -16.85 -7.40 33.40
C ARG A 283 -15.39 -7.26 33.83
N VAL A 284 -14.46 -7.08 32.90
CA VAL A 284 -13.05 -6.80 33.20
C VAL A 284 -12.94 -5.50 34.02
N ARG A 285 -13.61 -4.43 33.60
CA ARG A 285 -13.62 -3.16 34.30
C ARG A 285 -14.14 -3.31 35.74
N PHE A 286 -15.28 -3.96 35.91
CA PHE A 286 -15.89 -4.20 37.21
C PHE A 286 -14.95 -4.94 38.16
N LEU A 287 -14.34 -6.03 37.69
CA LEU A 287 -13.45 -6.85 38.55
C LEU A 287 -12.17 -6.07 38.90
N MET A 288 -11.60 -5.31 37.98
CA MET A 288 -10.37 -4.56 38.25
C MET A 288 -10.59 -3.28 39.07
N GLU A 289 -11.63 -2.51 38.79
CA GLU A 289 -11.88 -1.20 39.41
C GLU A 289 -12.72 -1.32 40.68
N ARG A 290 -13.77 -2.14 40.69
CA ARG A 290 -14.67 -2.28 41.84
C ARG A 290 -14.25 -3.36 42.82
N CYS A 291 -13.71 -4.49 42.31
CA CYS A 291 -13.25 -5.59 43.17
C CYS A 291 -11.73 -5.55 43.42
N SER A 292 -11.01 -4.58 42.84
CA SER A 292 -9.56 -4.40 42.98
C SER A 292 -8.73 -5.65 42.66
N LEU A 293 -9.22 -6.50 41.76
CA LEU A 293 -8.53 -7.73 41.38
C LEU A 293 -7.36 -7.44 40.41
N GLY A 294 -6.27 -8.13 40.63
CA GLY A 294 -5.13 -8.08 39.71
C GLY A 294 -5.42 -8.73 38.35
N PRO A 295 -4.64 -8.43 37.30
CA PRO A 295 -4.89 -9.00 35.96
C PRO A 295 -4.93 -10.51 35.90
N LYS A 296 -4.09 -11.20 36.67
CA LYS A 296 -4.05 -12.68 36.74
C LYS A 296 -5.33 -13.27 37.34
N GLU A 297 -5.84 -12.65 38.40
CA GLU A 297 -7.08 -13.05 39.07
C GLU A 297 -8.30 -12.76 38.23
N THR A 298 -8.35 -11.57 37.60
CA THR A 298 -9.41 -11.20 36.63
C THR A 298 -9.50 -12.21 35.49
N ILE A 299 -8.37 -12.63 34.94
CA ILE A 299 -8.35 -13.65 33.86
C ILE A 299 -8.90 -14.98 34.37
N ARG A 300 -8.53 -15.40 35.60
CA ARG A 300 -8.99 -16.66 36.17
C ARG A 300 -10.51 -16.65 36.34
N VAL A 301 -11.05 -15.61 36.99
CA VAL A 301 -12.48 -15.47 37.26
C VAL A 301 -13.28 -15.47 35.93
N ILE A 302 -12.92 -14.63 34.97
CA ILE A 302 -13.64 -14.55 33.69
C ILE A 302 -13.55 -15.86 32.90
N LYS A 303 -12.40 -16.54 32.94
CA LYS A 303 -12.25 -17.83 32.26
C LYS A 303 -13.15 -18.91 32.88
N GLU A 304 -13.27 -18.91 34.20
CA GLU A 304 -14.18 -19.83 34.93
C GLU A 304 -15.66 -19.53 34.66
N GLU A 305 -16.01 -18.22 34.56
CA GLU A 305 -17.39 -17.78 34.29
C GLU A 305 -17.84 -18.01 32.83
N THR A 306 -16.95 -17.79 31.88
CA THR A 306 -17.34 -17.68 30.46
C THR A 306 -16.75 -18.75 29.55
N GLY A 307 -15.74 -19.51 30.00
CA GLY A 307 -14.99 -20.46 29.17
C GLY A 307 -14.10 -19.83 28.12
N LEU A 308 -14.00 -18.49 28.05
CA LEU A 308 -13.24 -17.78 27.01
C LEU A 308 -11.74 -18.06 27.09
N PRO A 309 -11.03 -18.09 25.95
CA PRO A 309 -9.59 -18.28 25.91
C PRO A 309 -8.85 -17.19 26.68
N LYS A 310 -7.86 -17.58 27.53
CA LYS A 310 -7.01 -16.66 28.30
C LYS A 310 -6.44 -15.50 27.45
N LYS A 311 -6.06 -15.79 26.22
CA LYS A 311 -5.48 -14.81 25.27
C LYS A 311 -6.46 -13.67 24.99
N LEU A 312 -7.73 -13.97 24.75
CA LEU A 312 -8.76 -12.99 24.46
C LEU A 312 -9.00 -12.05 25.66
N ILE A 313 -9.11 -12.63 26.86
CA ILE A 313 -9.33 -11.87 28.09
C ILE A 313 -8.13 -10.95 28.37
N TYR A 314 -6.91 -11.46 28.17
CA TYR A 314 -5.69 -10.68 28.34
C TYR A 314 -5.59 -9.49 27.35
N GLU A 315 -5.97 -9.69 26.09
CA GLU A 315 -6.03 -8.62 25.07
C GLU A 315 -6.99 -7.50 25.50
N VAL A 316 -8.14 -7.84 26.07
CA VAL A 316 -9.11 -6.86 26.58
C VAL A 316 -8.52 -6.06 27.75
N ILE A 317 -7.84 -6.72 28.69
CA ILE A 317 -7.18 -6.04 29.81
C ILE A 317 -6.09 -5.07 29.34
N LEU A 318 -5.26 -5.48 28.36
CA LEU A 318 -4.21 -4.61 27.82
C LEU A 318 -4.80 -3.37 27.15
N ARG A 319 -5.86 -3.51 26.36
CA ARG A 319 -6.53 -2.38 25.67
C ARG A 319 -7.11 -1.38 26.68
N GLN A 320 -7.71 -1.83 27.77
CA GLN A 320 -8.25 -0.94 28.81
C GLN A 320 -7.14 -0.14 29.51
N ARG A 321 -5.98 -0.74 29.76
CA ARG A 321 -4.82 -0.04 30.34
C ARG A 321 -4.23 1.03 29.42
N SER A 322 -4.19 0.77 28.12
CA SER A 322 -3.69 1.74 27.14
C SER A 322 -4.66 2.92 26.93
N GLN A 323 -5.95 2.76 27.20
CA GLN A 323 -6.95 3.85 27.11
C GLN A 323 -7.04 4.70 28.39
N GLY A 324 -6.58 4.18 29.53
CA GLY A 324 -6.55 4.88 30.81
C GLY A 324 -5.26 5.68 31.09
N ALA A 325 -4.26 5.58 30.23
CA ALA A 325 -2.99 6.30 30.33
C ALA A 325 -2.96 7.45 29.32
N THR A 326 -3.88 8.42 29.51
CA THR A 326 -3.72 9.77 28.91
C THR A 326 -3.26 10.68 30.06
N PRO A 327 -2.12 11.39 29.93
CA PRO A 327 -1.65 12.35 30.93
C PRO A 327 -2.56 13.55 31.03
#